data_1e145d07d85f005cc9fcb5cebe9604fd
#
_entry.id   1e145d07d85f005cc9fcb5cebe9604fd
#
_cell.length_a   1.000
_cell.length_b   1.000
_cell.length_c   1.000
_cell.angle_alpha   90.00
_cell.angle_beta   90.00
_cell.angle_gamma   90.00
#
_symmetry.space_group_name_H-M   'P 1'
#
loop_
_entity.id
_entity.type
_entity.pdbx_description
1 polymer ?
#
loop_
_entity_poly.entity_id
_entity_poly.type
_entity_poly.pdbx_seq_one_letter_code
_entity_poly.pdbx_strand_id
1 'polypeptide(L)'
;MDYKEIIIKISNDILENKVGIIEGARKLSKFQFGYNLENNESLLFFVGINSETDNLPVGQEREKWKLSALSEKDKEIDKKDLGYEYGSQIGKYVRDVIIIG
;
A
#
# COMPACT_ATOMS: atom_id res chain seq x y z
N MET A 1 -2.09 -20.12 3.06
CA MET A 1 -1.00 -19.38 2.43
C MET A 1 -0.19 -18.68 3.52
N ASP A 2 1.11 -18.82 3.49
CA ASP A 2 2.00 -18.18 4.47
C ASP A 2 1.93 -16.65 4.33
N TYR A 3 2.01 -15.92 5.45
CA TYR A 3 1.97 -14.47 5.42
C TYR A 3 3.11 -13.87 4.58
N LYS A 4 4.26 -14.52 4.54
CA LYS A 4 5.41 -14.07 3.74
C LYS A 4 5.09 -14.10 2.24
N GLU A 5 4.41 -15.15 1.79
CA GLU A 5 3.97 -15.25 0.39
C GLU A 5 2.98 -14.15 0.03
N ILE A 6 2.08 -13.82 0.95
CA ILE A 6 1.10 -12.76 0.74
C ILE A 6 1.81 -11.40 0.64
N ILE A 7 2.76 -11.13 1.52
CA ILE A 7 3.55 -9.89 1.49
C ILE A 7 4.33 -9.77 0.19
N ILE A 8 4.98 -10.84 -0.25
CA ILE A 8 5.74 -10.87 -1.50
C ILE A 8 4.82 -10.59 -2.69
N LYS A 9 3.64 -11.22 -2.71
CA LYS A 9 2.67 -11.01 -3.78
C LYS A 9 2.21 -9.55 -3.85
N ILE A 10 1.85 -8.96 -2.72
CA ILE A 10 1.42 -7.56 -2.66
C ILE A 10 2.55 -6.64 -3.15
N SER A 11 3.77 -6.89 -2.72
CA SER A 11 4.93 -6.10 -3.10
C SER A 11 5.21 -6.18 -4.59
N ASN A 12 5.13 -7.37 -5.16
CA ASN A 12 5.29 -7.57 -6.61
C ASN A 12 4.17 -6.89 -7.40
N ASP A 13 2.94 -6.93 -6.89
CA ASP A 13 1.80 -6.25 -7.54
C ASP A 13 2.02 -4.73 -7.57
N ILE A 14 2.63 -4.15 -6.54
CA ILE A 14 3.00 -2.73 -6.54
C ILE A 14 4.07 -2.45 -7.62
N LEU A 15 5.12 -3.28 -7.67
CA LEU A 15 6.20 -3.12 -8.65
C LEU A 15 5.71 -3.26 -10.09
N GLU A 16 4.75 -4.13 -10.33
CA GLU A 16 4.19 -4.39 -11.66
C GLU A 16 3.01 -3.49 -12.02
N ASN A 17 2.69 -2.51 -11.17
CA ASN A 17 1.57 -1.59 -11.34
C ASN A 17 0.20 -2.29 -11.43
N LYS A 18 0.08 -3.47 -10.84
CA LYS A 18 -1.20 -4.20 -10.75
C LYS A 18 -2.09 -3.65 -9.65
N VAL A 19 -1.50 -2.99 -8.68
CA VAL A 19 -2.18 -2.32 -7.57
C VAL A 19 -1.50 -0.98 -7.32
N GLY A 20 -2.28 0.05 -6.98
CA GLY A 20 -1.73 1.36 -6.63
C GLY A 20 -0.94 1.31 -5.33
N ILE A 21 -0.09 2.30 -5.13
CA ILE A 21 0.77 2.38 -3.94
C ILE A 21 -0.06 2.51 -2.66
N ILE A 22 -1.12 3.33 -2.68
CA ILE A 22 -1.99 3.52 -1.51
C ILE A 22 -2.69 2.22 -1.15
N GLU A 23 -3.28 1.54 -2.14
CA GLU A 23 -3.96 0.27 -1.90
C GLU A 23 -2.98 -0.80 -1.42
N GLY A 24 -1.81 -0.87 -2.04
CA GLY A 24 -0.77 -1.81 -1.62
C GLY A 24 -0.28 -1.55 -0.21
N ALA A 25 -0.07 -0.27 0.13
CA ALA A 25 0.34 0.12 1.48
C ALA A 25 -0.72 -0.27 2.53
N ARG A 26 -2.00 -0.11 2.19
CA ARG A 26 -3.09 -0.50 3.08
C ARG A 26 -3.10 -2.00 3.33
N LYS A 27 -2.87 -2.79 2.29
CA LYS A 27 -2.78 -4.25 2.42
C LYS A 27 -1.56 -4.66 3.24
N LEU A 28 -0.41 -4.04 3.00
CA LEU A 28 0.83 -4.35 3.73
C LEU A 28 0.75 -3.97 5.21
N SER A 29 0.07 -2.88 5.53
CA SER A 29 -0.03 -2.40 6.91
C SER A 29 -0.73 -3.40 7.83
N LYS A 30 -1.53 -4.31 7.30
CA LYS A 30 -2.21 -5.35 8.08
C LYS A 30 -1.23 -6.33 8.71
N PHE A 31 0.01 -6.37 8.23
CA PHE A 31 1.04 -7.26 8.75
C PHE A 31 1.97 -6.57 9.77
N GLN A 32 1.61 -5.36 10.21
CA GLN A 32 2.44 -4.60 11.17
C GLN A 32 2.63 -5.35 12.50
N PHE A 33 1.59 -6.01 12.98
CA PHE A 33 1.62 -6.69 14.28
C PHE A 33 1.37 -8.19 14.12
N GLY A 34 1.98 -8.97 15.01
CA GLY A 34 1.74 -10.40 15.08
C GLY A 34 2.67 -11.28 14.25
N TYR A 35 3.63 -10.67 13.52
CA TYR A 35 4.52 -11.41 12.61
C TYR A 35 6.00 -11.07 12.81
N ASN A 36 6.35 -10.46 13.92
CA ASN A 36 7.71 -10.00 14.22
C ASN A 36 8.23 -8.94 13.23
N LEU A 37 7.32 -8.14 12.67
CA LEU A 37 7.64 -7.10 11.70
C LEU A 37 7.41 -5.69 12.24
N GLU A 38 7.11 -5.55 13.54
CA GLU A 38 6.74 -4.28 14.16
C GLU A 38 7.82 -3.22 14.04
N ASN A 39 9.09 -3.65 13.97
CA ASN A 39 10.23 -2.72 13.85
C ASN A 39 10.87 -2.73 12.46
N ASN A 40 10.23 -3.35 11.47
CA ASN A 40 10.77 -3.37 10.13
C ASN A 40 10.55 -2.01 9.46
N GLU A 41 11.65 -1.30 9.15
CA GLU A 41 11.59 0.05 8.61
C GLU A 41 10.85 0.14 7.27
N SER A 42 11.06 -0.85 6.41
CA SER A 42 10.42 -0.86 5.09
C SER A 42 8.91 -1.04 5.20
N LEU A 43 8.47 -1.93 6.08
CA LEU A 43 7.05 -2.10 6.34
C LEU A 43 6.46 -0.85 6.99
N LEU A 44 7.17 -0.24 7.95
CA LEU A 44 6.72 0.98 8.61
C LEU A 44 6.56 2.15 7.63
N PHE A 45 7.37 2.19 6.57
CA PHE A 45 7.19 3.17 5.51
C PHE A 45 5.79 3.06 4.89
N PHE A 46 5.36 1.84 4.58
CA PHE A 46 4.02 1.62 4.01
C PHE A 46 2.91 1.85 5.03
N VAL A 47 3.16 1.56 6.31
CA VAL A 47 2.22 1.89 7.39
C VAL A 47 2.01 3.41 7.45
N GLY A 48 3.08 4.19 7.28
CA GLY A 48 3.01 5.65 7.21
C GLY A 48 2.13 6.14 6.07
N ILE A 49 2.32 5.57 4.87
CA ILE A 49 1.47 5.91 3.71
C ILE A 49 0.01 5.58 4.01
N ASN A 50 -0.26 4.43 4.60
CA ASN A 50 -1.62 4.05 4.97
C ASN A 50 -2.25 5.04 5.95
N SER A 51 -1.49 5.48 6.95
CA SER A 51 -1.97 6.44 7.94
C SER A 51 -2.30 7.80 7.33
N GLU A 52 -1.47 8.26 6.38
CA GLU A 52 -1.69 9.52 5.69
C GLU A 52 -2.89 9.48 4.74
N THR A 53 -3.29 8.31 4.31
CA THR A 53 -4.32 8.13 3.28
C THR A 53 -5.50 7.29 3.76
N ASP A 54 -5.69 7.17 5.06
CA ASP A 54 -6.74 6.31 5.63
C ASP A 54 -8.16 6.79 5.29
N ASN A 55 -8.31 8.07 4.93
CA ASN A 55 -9.58 8.64 4.51
C ASN A 55 -9.89 8.40 3.02
N LEU A 56 -8.97 7.80 2.27
CA LEU A 56 -9.17 7.55 0.85
C LEU A 56 -9.70 6.12 0.62
N PRO A 57 -10.79 5.94 -0.15
CA PRO A 57 -11.35 4.61 -0.40
C PRO A 57 -10.54 3.86 -1.45
N VAL A 58 -9.99 2.71 -1.08
CA VAL A 58 -9.29 1.82 -2.00
C VAL A 58 -9.75 0.38 -1.76
N GLY A 59 -9.59 -0.46 -2.79
CA GLY A 59 -9.98 -1.87 -2.69
C GLY A 59 -11.47 -2.03 -2.44
N GLN A 60 -11.84 -2.96 -1.58
CA GLN A 60 -13.24 -3.28 -1.28
C GLN A 60 -13.98 -2.17 -0.55
N GLU A 61 -13.27 -1.26 0.10
CA GLU A 61 -13.89 -0.13 0.80
C GLU A 61 -14.73 0.73 -0.16
N ARG A 62 -14.35 0.76 -1.44
CA ARG A 62 -15.02 1.58 -2.46
C ARG A 62 -16.48 1.22 -2.65
N GLU A 63 -16.86 -0.01 -2.36
CA GLU A 63 -18.24 -0.49 -2.51
C GLU A 63 -19.23 0.27 -1.63
N LYS A 64 -18.75 0.86 -0.54
CA LYS A 64 -19.57 1.60 0.42
C LYS A 64 -19.73 3.08 0.07
N TRP A 65 -19.09 3.54 -1.01
CA TRP A 65 -19.06 4.94 -1.39
C TRP A 65 -19.97 5.21 -2.58
N LYS A 66 -20.59 6.38 -2.63
CA LYS A 66 -21.36 6.83 -3.80
C LYS A 66 -20.43 7.12 -4.96
N LEU A 67 -20.89 6.86 -6.19
CA LEU A 67 -20.07 7.07 -7.39
C LEU A 67 -19.56 8.51 -7.52
N SER A 68 -20.41 9.50 -7.17
CA SER A 68 -20.00 10.91 -7.23
C SER A 68 -18.86 11.21 -6.26
N ALA A 69 -18.91 10.64 -5.05
CA ALA A 69 -17.85 10.80 -4.07
C ALA A 69 -16.57 10.09 -4.49
N LEU A 70 -16.67 8.90 -5.10
CA LEU A 70 -15.53 8.16 -5.64
C LEU A 70 -14.82 8.94 -6.74
N SER A 71 -15.56 9.60 -7.62
CA SER A 71 -14.97 10.40 -8.71
C SER A 71 -14.04 11.49 -8.15
N GLU A 72 -14.46 12.17 -7.09
CA GLU A 72 -13.62 13.17 -6.43
C GLU A 72 -12.40 12.55 -5.76
N LYS A 73 -12.60 11.45 -5.03
CA LYS A 73 -11.51 10.78 -4.32
C LYS A 73 -10.51 10.13 -5.25
N ASP A 74 -10.96 9.63 -6.39
CA ASP A 74 -10.09 9.00 -7.38
C ASP A 74 -9.03 9.98 -7.91
N LYS A 75 -9.38 11.24 -8.09
CA LYS A 75 -8.43 12.27 -8.50
C LYS A 75 -7.34 12.46 -7.46
N GLU A 76 -7.71 12.46 -6.20
CA GLU A 76 -6.77 12.59 -5.10
C GLU A 76 -5.88 11.36 -4.97
N ILE A 77 -6.48 10.17 -5.11
CA ILE A 77 -5.74 8.90 -5.07
C ILE A 77 -4.69 8.85 -6.18
N ASP A 78 -5.10 9.16 -7.42
CA ASP A 78 -4.19 9.13 -8.58
C ASP A 78 -3.02 10.10 -8.37
N LYS A 79 -3.30 11.30 -7.89
CA LYS A 79 -2.28 12.30 -7.64
C LYS A 79 -1.29 11.86 -6.58
N LYS A 80 -1.78 11.25 -5.49
CA LYS A 80 -0.92 10.76 -4.40
C LYS A 80 -0.12 9.54 -4.82
N ASP A 81 -0.73 8.61 -5.58
CA ASP A 81 -0.02 7.43 -6.10
C ASP A 81 1.15 7.88 -6.99
N LEU A 82 0.93 8.85 -7.87
CA LEU A 82 2.01 9.40 -8.70
C LEU A 82 3.09 10.06 -7.85
N GLY A 83 2.70 10.80 -6.81
CA GLY A 83 3.64 11.44 -5.90
C GLY A 83 4.53 10.42 -5.19
N TYR A 84 3.97 9.33 -4.74
CA TYR A 84 4.73 8.25 -4.11
C TYR A 84 5.60 7.49 -5.12
N GLU A 85 5.08 7.23 -6.31
CA GLU A 85 5.81 6.52 -7.37
C GLU A 85 7.06 7.28 -7.79
N TYR A 86 6.96 8.59 -7.96
CA TYR A 86 8.08 9.45 -8.31
C TYR A 86 8.87 9.91 -7.08
N GLY A 87 8.36 9.70 -5.89
CA GLY A 87 9.09 9.87 -4.65
C GLY A 87 10.20 8.83 -4.57
N SER A 88 11.40 9.29 -4.42
CA SER A 88 12.66 8.63 -4.79
C SER A 88 12.97 7.26 -4.20
N GLN A 89 12.17 6.70 -3.30
CA GLN A 89 12.58 5.48 -2.59
C GLN A 89 11.56 4.36 -2.56
N ILE A 90 10.43 4.52 -3.26
CA ILE A 90 9.37 3.52 -3.19
C ILE A 90 9.84 2.13 -3.66
N GLY A 91 10.60 2.09 -4.76
CA GLY A 91 11.11 0.82 -5.29
C GLY A 91 12.07 0.13 -4.33
N LYS A 92 12.89 0.91 -3.62
CA LYS A 92 13.80 0.36 -2.61
C LYS A 92 13.01 -0.26 -1.46
N TYR A 93 12.01 0.45 -0.93
CA TYR A 93 11.21 -0.06 0.18
C TYR A 93 10.40 -1.29 -0.21
N VAL A 94 9.85 -1.32 -1.41
CA VAL A 94 9.13 -2.50 -1.92
C VAL A 94 10.08 -3.71 -1.99
N ARG A 95 11.27 -3.52 -2.55
CA ARG A 95 12.25 -4.62 -2.64
C ARG A 95 12.71 -5.08 -1.26
N ASP A 96 12.89 -4.15 -0.32
CA ASP A 96 13.29 -4.51 1.04
C ASP A 96 12.20 -5.32 1.75
N VAL A 97 10.92 -5.00 1.50
CA VAL A 97 9.80 -5.79 2.03
C VAL A 97 9.81 -7.21 1.46
N ILE A 98 10.10 -7.36 0.17
CA ILE A 98 10.21 -8.69 -0.46
C ILE A 98 11.29 -9.54 0.22
N ILE A 99 12.41 -8.95 0.62
CA ILE A 99 13.51 -9.64 1.26
C ILE A 99 13.13 -10.23 2.62
N ILE A 100 12.12 -9.69 3.29
CA ILE A 100 11.61 -10.23 4.56
C ILE A 100 11.23 -11.71 4.42
N GLY A 101 10.67 -12.05 3.27
CA GLY A 101 10.30 -13.42 2.98
C GLY A 101 11.53 -14.27 2.70
#